data_fa497f0c08c3a265727d301feca09a3b
#
_entry.id   fa497f0c08c3a265727d301feca09a3b
#
_cell.length_a   1.000
_cell.length_b   1.000
_cell.length_c   1.000
_cell.angle_alpha   90.00
_cell.angle_beta   90.00
_cell.angle_gamma   90.00
#
_symmetry.space_group_name_H-M   'P 1'
#
loop_
_entity.id
_entity.type
_entity.pdbx_description
1 polymer ?
#
loop_
_entity_poly.entity_id
_entity_poly.type
_entity_poly.pdbx_seq_one_letter_code
_entity_poly.pdbx_strand_id
1 'polypeptide(L)'
;MKALQKVILTAVLLLTVNSYYSQSKEYTELYNSITPKLQETAAIKQKFYGKEFSEFYKYLNNKGLKVIKLSYLSVPSNMKKINVLELNFLNDEQQYYAYKNKFAEPYIYIFLLDEIPQEIRAMVFNTHGFWNEDFAQFLSKLRIEKMEFHGLEGISNRYYTKPR
;
A
#
# COMPACT_ATOMS: atom_id res chain seq x y z
N MET A 1 46.37 9.12 17.75
CA MET A 1 45.47 8.06 17.28
C MET A 1 44.11 8.04 18.00
N LYS A 2 44.05 7.95 19.38
CA LYS A 2 42.76 7.86 20.11
C LYS A 2 41.80 9.05 19.92
N ALA A 3 42.30 10.27 19.73
CA ALA A 3 41.48 11.46 19.49
C ALA A 3 40.79 11.42 18.12
N LEU A 4 41.51 11.04 17.07
CA LEU A 4 41.01 10.94 15.69
C LEU A 4 39.90 9.84 15.60
N GLN A 5 40.10 8.71 16.26
CA GLN A 5 39.08 7.65 16.31
C GLN A 5 37.79 8.12 16.99
N LYS A 6 37.88 8.91 18.07
CA LYS A 6 36.68 9.48 18.73
C LYS A 6 35.94 10.45 17.82
N VAL A 7 36.67 11.32 17.09
CA VAL A 7 36.04 12.27 16.14
C VAL A 7 35.33 11.53 15.01
N ILE A 8 35.97 10.52 14.42
CA ILE A 8 35.35 9.69 13.38
C ILE A 8 34.09 8.97 13.90
N LEU A 9 34.17 8.37 15.08
CA LEU A 9 33.04 7.67 15.68
C LEU A 9 31.85 8.61 15.93
N THR A 10 32.12 9.82 16.44
CA THR A 10 31.09 10.83 16.68
C THR A 10 30.47 11.32 15.38
N ALA A 11 31.28 11.55 14.34
CA ALA A 11 30.78 11.96 13.04
C ALA A 11 29.87 10.89 12.38
N VAL A 12 30.27 9.61 12.47
CA VAL A 12 29.45 8.49 11.98
C VAL A 12 28.14 8.40 12.75
N LEU A 13 28.16 8.57 14.07
CA LEU A 13 26.97 8.55 14.90
C LEU A 13 26.00 9.67 14.55
N LEU A 14 26.50 10.88 14.34
CA LEU A 14 25.70 12.04 13.93
C LEU A 14 25.07 11.85 12.54
N LEU A 15 25.80 11.27 11.59
CA LEU A 15 25.28 10.97 10.25
C LEU A 15 24.17 9.91 10.28
N THR A 16 24.31 8.87 11.09
CA THR A 16 23.28 7.83 11.23
C THR A 16 22.00 8.36 11.89
N VAL A 17 22.14 9.20 12.92
CA VAL A 17 20.98 9.82 13.59
C VAL A 17 20.22 10.73 12.64
N ASN A 18 20.91 11.58 11.87
CA ASN A 18 20.27 12.47 10.91
C ASN A 18 19.55 11.70 9.80
N SER A 19 20.11 10.61 9.30
CA SER A 19 19.45 9.76 8.30
C SER A 19 18.17 9.11 8.85
N TYR A 20 18.19 8.68 10.09
CA TYR A 20 17.00 8.11 10.76
C TYR A 20 15.87 9.13 10.93
N TYR A 21 16.21 10.36 11.36
CA TYR A 21 15.24 11.44 11.51
C TYR A 21 14.62 11.86 10.17
N SER A 22 15.42 11.91 9.10
CA SER A 22 14.95 12.24 7.76
C SER A 22 13.93 11.24 7.24
N GLN A 23 14.20 9.95 7.34
CA GLN A 23 13.27 8.89 6.89
C GLN A 23 11.98 8.85 7.69
N SER A 24 12.06 9.07 9.02
CA SER A 24 10.87 9.14 9.88
C SER A 24 9.95 10.29 9.49
N LYS A 25 10.52 11.45 9.20
CA LYS A 25 9.78 12.63 8.79
C LYS A 25 9.13 12.41 7.41
N GLU A 26 9.88 11.90 6.45
CA GLU A 26 9.40 11.62 5.10
C GLU A 26 8.24 10.64 5.10
N TYR A 27 8.36 9.53 5.85
CA TYR A 27 7.27 8.56 5.97
C TYR A 27 6.03 9.18 6.62
N THR A 28 6.21 9.97 7.68
CA THR A 28 5.12 10.64 8.39
C THR A 28 4.39 11.63 7.48
N GLU A 29 5.13 12.41 6.70
CA GLU A 29 4.56 13.36 5.73
C GLU A 29 3.75 12.63 4.65
N LEU A 30 4.31 11.55 4.09
CA LEU A 30 3.61 10.71 3.12
C LEU A 30 2.33 10.13 3.73
N TYR A 31 2.42 9.47 4.89
CA TYR A 31 1.28 8.88 5.59
C TYR A 31 0.17 9.92 5.81
N ASN A 32 0.52 11.10 6.33
CA ASN A 32 -0.41 12.18 6.58
C ASN A 32 -1.00 12.79 5.30
N SER A 33 -0.32 12.67 4.17
CA SER A 33 -0.81 13.18 2.88
C SER A 33 -1.84 12.25 2.23
N ILE A 34 -1.71 10.93 2.42
CA ILE A 34 -2.59 9.94 1.77
C ILE A 34 -3.72 9.45 2.66
N THR A 35 -3.49 9.30 3.98
CA THR A 35 -4.46 8.70 4.90
C THR A 35 -5.79 9.45 4.98
N PRO A 36 -5.86 10.80 5.08
CA PRO A 36 -7.14 11.49 5.08
C PRO A 36 -7.96 11.24 3.82
N LYS A 37 -7.30 11.20 2.65
CA LYS A 37 -7.96 10.93 1.37
C LYS A 37 -8.50 9.50 1.30
N LEU A 38 -7.75 8.53 1.87
CA LEU A 38 -8.20 7.15 1.98
C LEU A 38 -9.39 7.01 2.96
N GLN A 39 -9.38 7.75 4.07
CA GLN A 39 -10.52 7.81 5.01
C GLN A 39 -11.77 8.37 4.34
N GLU A 40 -11.66 9.49 3.59
CA GLU A 40 -12.75 10.03 2.79
C GLU A 40 -13.26 9.00 1.78
N THR A 41 -12.34 8.28 1.11
CA THR A 41 -12.69 7.23 0.16
C THR A 41 -13.42 6.07 0.84
N ALA A 42 -12.94 5.65 2.01
CA ALA A 42 -13.57 4.61 2.82
C ALA A 42 -15.00 4.98 3.24
N ALA A 43 -15.25 6.24 3.57
CA ALA A 43 -16.57 6.73 3.95
C ALA A 43 -17.62 6.61 2.83
N ILE A 44 -17.18 6.65 1.57
CA ILE A 44 -18.08 6.56 0.40
C ILE A 44 -17.93 5.28 -0.40
N LYS A 45 -17.19 4.30 0.10
CA LYS A 45 -16.81 3.07 -0.64
C LYS A 45 -18.00 2.33 -1.25
N GLN A 46 -19.17 2.35 -0.60
CA GLN A 46 -20.38 1.71 -1.09
C GLN A 46 -20.86 2.24 -2.46
N LYS A 47 -20.50 3.47 -2.83
CA LYS A 47 -20.83 4.04 -4.14
C LYS A 47 -20.19 3.29 -5.32
N PHE A 48 -19.16 2.51 -5.04
CA PHE A 48 -18.40 1.75 -6.04
C PHE A 48 -18.80 0.26 -6.08
N TYR A 49 -19.65 -0.20 -5.18
CA TYR A 49 -20.09 -1.59 -5.17
C TYR A 49 -20.98 -1.88 -6.39
N GLY A 50 -20.68 -2.96 -7.10
CA GLY A 50 -21.30 -3.32 -8.38
C GLY A 50 -20.77 -2.52 -9.58
N LYS A 51 -19.89 -1.52 -9.36
CA LYS A 51 -19.30 -0.70 -10.42
C LYS A 51 -18.02 -1.33 -10.96
N GLU A 52 -17.63 -0.92 -12.16
CA GLU A 52 -16.36 -1.31 -12.77
C GLU A 52 -15.17 -0.74 -11.99
N PHE A 53 -14.08 -1.49 -11.93
CA PHE A 53 -12.82 -1.05 -11.30
C PHE A 53 -12.32 0.28 -11.91
N SER A 54 -12.50 0.48 -13.21
CA SER A 54 -12.13 1.71 -13.91
C SER A 54 -12.74 2.98 -13.30
N GLU A 55 -13.98 2.93 -12.80
CA GLU A 55 -14.64 4.07 -12.15
C GLU A 55 -13.95 4.41 -10.82
N PHE A 56 -13.62 3.38 -10.04
CA PHE A 56 -12.91 3.55 -8.77
C PHE A 56 -11.48 4.04 -8.97
N TYR A 57 -10.74 3.45 -9.92
CA TYR A 57 -9.38 3.87 -10.23
C TYR A 57 -9.32 5.33 -10.70
N LYS A 58 -10.25 5.74 -11.56
CA LYS A 58 -10.39 7.15 -11.95
C LYS A 58 -10.65 8.07 -10.76
N TYR A 59 -11.47 7.62 -9.79
CA TYR A 59 -11.72 8.38 -8.57
C TYR A 59 -10.46 8.53 -7.72
N LEU A 60 -9.66 7.46 -7.53
CA LEU A 60 -8.39 7.52 -6.81
C LEU A 60 -7.44 8.53 -7.46
N ASN A 61 -7.29 8.48 -8.78
CA ASN A 61 -6.44 9.41 -9.53
C ASN A 61 -6.90 10.87 -9.35
N ASN A 62 -8.20 11.14 -9.40
CA ASN A 62 -8.75 12.49 -9.18
C ASN A 62 -8.52 13.00 -7.76
N LYS A 63 -8.39 12.12 -6.78
CA LYS A 63 -8.01 12.45 -5.40
C LYS A 63 -6.50 12.61 -5.22
N GLY A 64 -5.70 12.33 -6.26
CA GLY A 64 -4.25 12.31 -6.18
C GLY A 64 -3.73 11.15 -5.31
N LEU A 65 -4.48 10.04 -5.24
CA LEU A 65 -4.07 8.78 -4.63
C LEU A 65 -3.43 7.91 -5.71
N LYS A 66 -2.12 7.86 -5.71
CA LYS A 66 -1.35 7.08 -6.68
C LYS A 66 -1.15 5.66 -6.15
N VAL A 67 -1.67 4.66 -6.84
CA VAL A 67 -1.34 3.26 -6.58
C VAL A 67 0.12 3.03 -6.97
N ILE A 68 0.89 2.44 -6.08
CA ILE A 68 2.32 2.15 -6.29
C ILE A 68 2.53 0.68 -6.61
N LYS A 69 1.82 -0.20 -5.90
CA LYS A 69 1.93 -1.65 -6.10
C LYS A 69 0.57 -2.32 -6.07
N LEU A 70 0.50 -3.42 -6.79
CA LEU A 70 -0.60 -4.37 -6.80
C LEU A 70 -0.12 -5.73 -6.33
N SER A 71 -0.88 -6.36 -5.45
CA SER A 71 -0.84 -7.79 -5.22
C SER A 71 -2.24 -8.40 -5.32
N TYR A 72 -2.33 -9.73 -5.27
CA TYR A 72 -3.59 -10.44 -5.33
C TYR A 72 -3.63 -11.55 -4.29
N LEU A 73 -4.83 -11.88 -3.84
CA LEU A 73 -5.06 -12.99 -2.93
C LEU A 73 -5.97 -14.03 -3.58
N SER A 74 -5.62 -15.28 -3.36
CA SER A 74 -6.47 -16.42 -3.74
C SER A 74 -7.44 -16.75 -2.61
N VAL A 75 -8.61 -17.23 -2.96
CA VAL A 75 -9.59 -17.71 -1.97
C VAL A 75 -9.02 -18.94 -1.25
N PRO A 76 -8.98 -18.98 0.09
CA PRO A 76 -8.40 -20.11 0.82
C PRO A 76 -9.03 -21.48 0.49
N SER A 77 -10.33 -21.49 0.17
CA SER A 77 -11.06 -22.71 -0.23
C SER A 77 -10.80 -23.14 -1.68
N ASN A 78 -10.26 -22.24 -2.51
CA ASN A 78 -9.89 -22.52 -3.89
C ASN A 78 -8.72 -21.62 -4.32
N MET A 79 -7.51 -22.10 -4.12
CA MET A 79 -6.27 -21.36 -4.45
C MET A 79 -6.11 -21.03 -5.94
N LYS A 80 -6.91 -21.64 -6.82
CA LYS A 80 -6.92 -21.31 -8.25
C LYS A 80 -7.74 -20.06 -8.53
N LYS A 81 -8.73 -19.75 -7.69
CA LYS A 81 -9.61 -18.61 -7.87
C LYS A 81 -9.00 -17.36 -7.25
N ILE A 82 -8.81 -16.33 -8.06
CA ILE A 82 -8.33 -15.01 -7.63
C ILE A 82 -9.51 -14.06 -7.78
N ASN A 83 -9.90 -13.40 -6.69
CA ASN A 83 -10.95 -12.38 -6.72
C ASN A 83 -10.68 -11.21 -5.74
N VAL A 84 -9.49 -11.16 -5.16
CA VAL A 84 -9.10 -10.08 -4.26
C VAL A 84 -7.84 -9.42 -4.80
N LEU A 85 -7.87 -8.11 -4.92
CA LEU A 85 -6.72 -7.26 -5.20
C LEU A 85 -6.33 -6.54 -3.92
N GLU A 86 -5.02 -6.32 -3.77
CA GLU A 86 -4.48 -5.42 -2.76
C GLU A 86 -3.79 -4.26 -3.49
N LEU A 87 -4.27 -3.05 -3.25
CA LEU A 87 -3.66 -1.83 -3.77
C LEU A 87 -2.84 -1.17 -2.68
N ASN A 88 -1.55 -1.03 -2.92
CA ASN A 88 -0.59 -0.40 -2.02
C ASN A 88 -0.20 0.99 -2.50
N PHE A 89 -0.02 1.91 -1.54
CA PHE A 89 0.32 3.32 -1.76
C PHE A 89 1.77 3.65 -1.37
N LEU A 90 2.53 2.63 -0.98
CA LEU A 90 3.92 2.69 -0.54
C LEU A 90 4.80 1.87 -1.48
N ASN A 91 6.02 2.35 -1.73
CA ASN A 91 7.06 1.55 -2.38
C ASN A 91 7.72 0.58 -1.38
N ASP A 92 8.63 -0.29 -1.87
CA ASP A 92 9.28 -1.33 -1.05
C ASP A 92 10.09 -0.75 0.11
N GLU A 93 10.78 0.36 -0.11
CA GLU A 93 11.58 1.03 0.90
C GLU A 93 10.69 1.61 2.02
N GLN A 94 9.60 2.25 1.64
CA GLN A 94 8.61 2.80 2.57
C GLN A 94 7.88 1.70 3.35
N GLN A 95 7.51 0.59 2.69
CA GLN A 95 6.93 -0.57 3.35
C GLN A 95 7.91 -1.20 4.36
N TYR A 96 9.16 -1.41 3.94
CA TYR A 96 10.20 -1.92 4.83
C TYR A 96 10.44 -0.99 6.03
N TYR A 97 10.48 0.33 5.79
CA TYR A 97 10.63 1.32 6.85
C TYR A 97 9.45 1.26 7.84
N ALA A 98 8.22 1.22 7.34
CA ALA A 98 7.02 1.07 8.18
C ALA A 98 7.07 -0.24 8.98
N TYR A 99 7.44 -1.33 8.32
CA TYR A 99 7.62 -2.64 8.96
C TYR A 99 8.59 -2.56 10.14
N LYS A 100 9.78 -2.06 9.92
CA LYS A 100 10.85 -1.99 10.92
C LYS A 100 10.48 -1.11 12.12
N ASN A 101 9.74 -0.03 11.89
CA ASN A 101 9.36 0.94 12.92
C ASN A 101 7.97 0.70 13.51
N LYS A 102 7.28 -0.38 13.11
CA LYS A 102 5.92 -0.70 13.52
C LYS A 102 4.91 0.41 13.20
N PHE A 103 5.11 1.09 12.09
CA PHE A 103 4.18 2.08 11.56
C PHE A 103 3.08 1.43 10.75
N ALA A 104 1.93 2.06 10.70
CA ALA A 104 0.80 1.62 9.89
C ALA A 104 1.14 1.70 8.39
N GLU A 105 0.67 0.72 7.63
CA GLU A 105 0.83 0.64 6.19
C GLU A 105 -0.56 0.79 5.55
N PRO A 106 -0.87 1.93 4.89
CA PRO A 106 -2.17 2.12 4.27
C PRO A 106 -2.28 1.33 2.96
N TYR A 107 -3.33 0.51 2.85
CA TYR A 107 -3.67 -0.24 1.64
C TYR A 107 -5.16 -0.51 1.55
N ILE A 108 -5.64 -0.98 0.39
CA ILE A 108 -7.04 -1.32 0.13
C ILE A 108 -7.09 -2.76 -0.37
N TYR A 109 -7.91 -3.62 0.27
CA TYR A 109 -8.39 -4.83 -0.34
C TYR A 109 -9.65 -4.54 -1.16
N ILE A 110 -9.64 -4.96 -2.41
CA ILE A 110 -10.79 -4.91 -3.31
C ILE A 110 -11.21 -6.33 -3.63
N PHE A 111 -12.38 -6.70 -3.16
CA PHE A 111 -13.03 -7.95 -3.49
C PHE A 111 -13.85 -7.73 -4.76
N LEU A 112 -13.69 -8.62 -5.74
CA LEU A 112 -14.35 -8.53 -7.03
C LEU A 112 -15.45 -9.57 -7.16
N LEU A 113 -16.57 -9.18 -7.78
CA LEU A 113 -17.65 -10.09 -8.16
C LEU A 113 -17.18 -11.09 -9.21
N ASP A 114 -16.34 -10.59 -10.12
CA ASP A 114 -15.80 -11.36 -11.23
C ASP A 114 -14.48 -12.02 -10.82
N GLU A 115 -14.21 -13.22 -11.34
CA GLU A 115 -12.91 -13.85 -11.16
C GLU A 115 -11.85 -13.11 -11.97
N ILE A 116 -10.71 -12.83 -11.34
CA ILE A 116 -9.57 -12.21 -12.03
C ILE A 116 -8.91 -13.26 -12.91
N PRO A 117 -8.73 -13.00 -14.21
CA PRO A 117 -8.06 -13.93 -15.11
C PRO A 117 -6.65 -14.28 -14.61
N GLN A 118 -6.20 -15.51 -14.87
CA GLN A 118 -4.93 -16.04 -14.32
C GLN A 118 -3.69 -15.32 -14.84
N GLU A 119 -3.82 -14.60 -15.95
CA GLU A 119 -2.79 -13.76 -16.57
C GLU A 119 -2.24 -12.71 -15.58
N ILE A 120 -3.03 -12.31 -14.58
CA ILE A 120 -2.60 -11.40 -13.53
C ILE A 120 -1.32 -11.90 -12.83
N ARG A 121 -1.13 -13.22 -12.72
CA ARG A 121 0.04 -13.81 -12.09
C ARG A 121 1.32 -13.46 -12.84
N ALA A 122 1.29 -13.60 -14.17
CA ALA A 122 2.43 -13.26 -15.02
C ALA A 122 2.69 -11.74 -15.01
N MET A 123 1.61 -10.93 -15.04
CA MET A 123 1.74 -9.47 -14.97
C MET A 123 2.42 -9.03 -13.67
N VAL A 124 1.94 -9.52 -12.51
CA VAL A 124 2.51 -9.19 -11.19
C VAL A 124 3.95 -9.69 -11.08
N PHE A 125 4.24 -10.91 -11.56
CA PHE A 125 5.60 -11.46 -11.56
C PHE A 125 6.57 -10.60 -12.37
N ASN A 126 6.20 -10.25 -13.62
CA ASN A 126 7.04 -9.49 -14.53
C ASN A 126 7.31 -8.05 -14.08
N THR A 127 6.36 -7.45 -13.36
CA THR A 127 6.48 -6.07 -12.87
C THR A 127 6.93 -5.99 -11.41
N HIS A 128 7.18 -7.13 -10.75
CA HIS A 128 7.38 -7.20 -9.28
C HIS A 128 6.25 -6.53 -8.50
N GLY A 129 5.03 -6.54 -9.06
CA GLY A 129 3.85 -5.89 -8.51
C GLY A 129 3.81 -4.38 -8.68
N PHE A 130 4.81 -3.72 -9.28
CA PHE A 130 4.75 -2.28 -9.52
C PHE A 130 3.63 -1.93 -10.49
N TRP A 131 2.79 -0.99 -10.06
CA TRP A 131 1.63 -0.54 -10.80
C TRP A 131 2.00 0.12 -12.13
N ASN A 132 1.27 -0.21 -13.18
CA ASN A 132 1.33 0.44 -14.48
C ASN A 132 -0.05 0.49 -15.16
N GLU A 133 -0.16 1.14 -16.31
CA GLU A 133 -1.41 1.30 -17.05
C GLU A 133 -1.96 -0.03 -17.59
N ASP A 134 -1.12 -1.04 -17.83
CA ASP A 134 -1.58 -2.36 -18.27
C ASP A 134 -2.47 -3.00 -17.21
N PHE A 135 -2.15 -2.84 -15.92
CA PHE A 135 -3.02 -3.27 -14.84
C PHE A 135 -4.35 -2.53 -14.85
N ALA A 136 -4.33 -1.21 -15.04
CA ALA A 136 -5.54 -0.41 -15.08
C ALA A 136 -6.47 -0.87 -16.21
N GLN A 137 -5.92 -1.13 -17.40
CA GLN A 137 -6.65 -1.64 -18.54
C GLN A 137 -7.19 -3.06 -18.32
N PHE A 138 -6.32 -3.96 -17.86
CA PHE A 138 -6.64 -5.38 -17.60
C PHE A 138 -7.79 -5.54 -16.58
N LEU A 139 -7.77 -4.75 -15.51
CA LEU A 139 -8.76 -4.81 -14.43
C LEU A 139 -10.02 -3.99 -14.73
N SER A 140 -10.01 -3.14 -15.77
CA SER A 140 -10.97 -2.05 -16.01
C SER A 140 -12.44 -2.45 -15.89
N LYS A 141 -12.81 -3.62 -16.40
CA LYS A 141 -14.19 -4.11 -16.49
C LYS A 141 -14.64 -4.99 -15.32
N LEU A 142 -13.72 -5.37 -14.45
CA LEU A 142 -14.04 -6.20 -13.29
C LEU A 142 -14.87 -5.37 -12.29
N ARG A 143 -15.92 -5.99 -11.74
CA ARG A 143 -16.86 -5.29 -10.85
C ARG A 143 -16.49 -5.48 -9.39
N ILE A 144 -16.59 -4.42 -8.63
CA ILE A 144 -16.25 -4.40 -7.21
C ILE A 144 -17.42 -4.97 -6.38
N GLU A 145 -17.17 -6.00 -5.58
CA GLU A 145 -18.11 -6.53 -4.59
C GLU A 145 -18.09 -5.69 -3.31
N LYS A 146 -16.90 -5.54 -2.74
CA LYS A 146 -16.66 -4.77 -1.51
C LYS A 146 -15.22 -4.29 -1.43
N MET A 147 -14.96 -3.36 -0.52
CA MET A 147 -13.62 -2.87 -0.22
C MET A 147 -13.36 -2.80 1.27
N GLU A 148 -12.14 -3.12 1.67
CA GLU A 148 -11.64 -3.01 3.04
C GLU A 148 -10.40 -2.13 3.04
N PHE A 149 -10.40 -1.12 3.91
CA PHE A 149 -9.32 -0.15 4.03
C PHE A 149 -8.55 -0.44 5.30
N HIS A 150 -7.24 -0.45 5.19
CA HIS A 150 -6.33 -0.79 6.27
C HIS A 150 -5.29 0.31 6.47
N GLY A 151 -4.75 0.40 7.68
CA GLY A 151 -3.68 1.33 7.97
C GLY A 151 -4.09 2.78 8.17
N LEU A 152 -5.34 3.04 8.48
CA LEU A 152 -5.88 4.40 8.52
C LEU A 152 -6.08 4.97 9.93
N GLU A 153 -5.84 4.19 10.99
CA GLU A 153 -6.20 4.54 12.36
C GLU A 153 -5.11 5.29 13.14
N GLY A 154 -4.08 5.74 12.44
CA GLY A 154 -2.94 6.45 13.00
C GLY A 154 -1.61 5.73 12.76
N ILE A 155 -0.55 6.51 12.57
CA ILE A 155 0.76 6.03 12.13
C ILE A 155 1.38 4.97 13.05
N SER A 156 1.12 5.07 14.36
CA SER A 156 1.62 4.12 15.37
C SER A 156 0.76 2.87 15.53
N ASN A 157 -0.39 2.82 14.87
CA ASN A 157 -1.32 1.69 14.92
C ASN A 157 -0.96 0.65 13.89
N ARG A 158 0.23 0.06 14.04
CA ARG A 158 0.48 -1.16 13.32
C ARG A 158 -0.37 -2.27 13.94
N TYR A 159 -1.38 -2.67 13.19
CA TYR A 159 -2.15 -3.85 13.35
C TYR A 159 -1.57 -4.96 14.08
N TYR A 160 -1.76 -5.01 15.28
CA TYR A 160 -2.02 -6.30 15.83
C TYR A 160 -3.43 -6.22 16.36
N THR A 161 -4.41 -6.54 15.54
CA THR A 161 -5.65 -7.09 16.06
C THR A 161 -5.22 -7.99 17.19
N LYS A 162 -5.58 -7.62 18.43
CA LYS A 162 -5.41 -8.51 19.56
C LYS A 162 -5.93 -9.87 19.09
N PRO A 163 -5.14 -10.96 19.19
CA PRO A 163 -5.69 -12.28 18.93
C PRO A 163 -6.93 -12.42 19.81
N ARG A 164 -8.06 -12.70 19.15
CA ARG A 164 -9.29 -13.05 19.85
C ARG A 164 -9.11 -14.38 20.54
#